data_e6758c137bd667330ddeea0d10434335
#
_entry.id   e6758c137bd667330ddeea0d10434335
#
_cell.length_a   1.000
_cell.length_b   1.000
_cell.length_c   1.000
_cell.angle_alpha   90.00
_cell.angle_beta   90.00
_cell.angle_gamma   90.00
#
_symmetry.space_group_name_H-M   'P 1'
#
loop_
_entity.id
_entity.type
_entity.pdbx_description
1 polymer ?
#
loop_
_entity_poly.entity_id
_entity_poly.type
_entity_poly.pdbx_seq_one_letter_code
_entity_poly.pdbx_strand_id
1 'polypeptide(L)'
;MATAVKARALAVRENSYLWEGKNRDGKAVRGEMRAASEAVVQTSLRRQGIFNARVKKARFKIGGKVSEKDISLFTRQLATMMKSGVPLLQAFDIVGRGHANPAVAKLLLDIKADVETGSSLSQAFRKYPLYFDALYCNLVAAGEQAGILDTLLERLATYKEKILAIKSKIKSALFYPISIIVVAFIITAVIMIFVIPAFKEVFKSFGADLPAPTLVVMAISDFFVAYWWAIFGIVFGGLYFFFEAWKRSEKVQMAMDRFLLRLPIFGDIIRKAVIARWSRTLSTMFAAGVPLVESLDSVGGAAGNHVYKVATKQIQGEVSTGTSLTNAMTNVNLFPNMVTQMVAIGEESGALDSMLSKVADFFEQEVDDAVEAMSSLMEPIIMVVLGTLIGGMVVAMYLPIFKLGAVI
;
A
#
# COMPACT_ATOMS: atom_id res chain seq x y z
N MET A 1 8.56 52.44 21.17
CA MET A 1 8.71 52.04 19.77
C MET A 1 10.09 51.40 19.60
N ALA A 2 10.15 50.10 19.57
CA ALA A 2 11.37 49.36 19.29
C ALA A 2 10.98 48.20 18.36
N THR A 3 11.35 48.35 17.09
CA THR A 3 11.12 47.41 15.99
C THR A 3 12.02 46.19 16.16
N ALA A 4 11.43 45.08 16.53
CA ALA A 4 12.12 43.79 16.53
C ALA A 4 12.28 43.30 15.08
N VAL A 5 13.46 43.43 14.54
CA VAL A 5 13.86 42.80 13.26
C VAL A 5 14.02 41.32 13.51
N LYS A 6 13.04 40.52 13.05
CA LYS A 6 13.11 39.07 12.99
C LYS A 6 14.18 38.67 11.96
N ALA A 7 15.38 38.35 12.43
CA ALA A 7 16.41 37.71 11.62
C ALA A 7 15.90 36.31 11.21
N ARG A 8 15.38 36.21 10.01
CA ARG A 8 15.02 34.94 9.36
C ARG A 8 16.33 34.27 8.95
N ALA A 9 16.83 33.33 9.77
CA ALA A 9 17.94 32.48 9.41
C ALA A 9 17.60 31.77 8.10
N LEU A 10 18.24 32.21 7.02
CA LEU A 10 18.21 31.53 5.72
C LEU A 10 18.89 30.16 5.92
N ALA A 11 18.10 29.12 6.08
CA ALA A 11 18.60 27.76 5.99
C ALA A 11 19.23 27.59 4.59
N VAL A 12 20.56 27.56 4.54
CA VAL A 12 21.31 27.33 3.31
C VAL A 12 20.91 25.92 2.84
N ARG A 13 20.19 25.83 1.73
CA ARG A 13 19.84 24.55 1.10
C ARG A 13 21.13 23.87 0.65
N GLU A 14 21.61 22.91 1.40
CA GLU A 14 22.72 22.06 1.00
C GLU A 14 22.28 21.16 -0.15
N ASN A 15 23.05 21.20 -1.25
CA ASN A 15 22.88 20.29 -2.39
C ASN A 15 23.89 19.14 -2.29
N SER A 16 23.51 17.96 -2.72
CA SER A 16 24.43 16.83 -2.86
C SER A 16 25.22 16.92 -4.16
N TYR A 17 26.50 16.72 -4.08
CA TYR A 17 27.43 16.72 -5.19
C TYR A 17 28.16 15.39 -5.28
N LEU A 18 28.13 14.77 -6.46
CA LEU A 18 28.97 13.63 -6.80
C LEU A 18 30.32 14.14 -7.28
N TRP A 19 31.38 13.60 -6.74
CA TRP A 19 32.73 13.96 -7.15
C TRP A 19 33.58 12.72 -7.50
N GLU A 20 34.45 12.89 -8.45
CA GLU A 20 35.45 11.91 -8.88
C GLU A 20 36.79 12.64 -9.03
N GLY A 21 37.81 12.14 -8.34
CA GLY A 21 39.14 12.77 -8.32
C GLY A 21 40.25 11.75 -8.13
N LYS A 22 41.50 12.19 -8.05
CA LYS A 22 42.66 11.35 -7.79
C LYS A 22 43.22 11.69 -6.40
N ASN A 23 43.51 10.63 -5.61
CA ASN A 23 44.21 10.73 -4.33
C ASN A 23 45.70 11.06 -4.59
N ARG A 24 46.44 11.39 -3.52
CA ARG A 24 47.91 11.64 -3.57
C ARG A 24 48.68 10.50 -4.23
N ASP A 25 48.21 9.27 -4.10
CA ASP A 25 48.79 8.05 -4.71
C ASP A 25 48.38 7.82 -6.17
N GLY A 26 47.70 8.78 -6.81
CA GLY A 26 47.29 8.69 -8.21
C GLY A 26 46.04 7.79 -8.45
N LYS A 27 45.47 7.12 -7.40
CA LYS A 27 44.32 6.26 -7.52
C LYS A 27 43.05 7.09 -7.70
N ALA A 28 42.16 6.71 -8.61
CA ALA A 28 40.85 7.32 -8.80
C ALA A 28 39.94 7.02 -7.58
N VAL A 29 39.44 8.07 -6.95
CA VAL A 29 38.51 8.00 -5.81
C VAL A 29 37.24 8.76 -6.20
N ARG A 30 36.09 8.23 -5.83
CA ARG A 30 34.79 8.83 -6.06
C ARG A 30 33.97 8.84 -4.77
N GLY A 31 33.13 9.85 -4.61
CA GLY A 31 32.28 9.96 -3.43
C GLY A 31 31.14 10.98 -3.65
N GLU A 32 30.35 11.15 -2.59
CA GLU A 32 29.30 12.14 -2.52
C GLU A 32 29.57 13.08 -1.33
N MET A 33 29.33 14.39 -1.52
CA MET A 33 29.50 15.40 -0.49
C MET A 33 28.34 16.39 -0.54
N ARG A 34 27.79 16.75 0.63
CA ARG A 34 26.78 17.81 0.74
C ARG A 34 27.47 19.14 1.00
N ALA A 35 27.08 20.16 0.23
CA ALA A 35 27.60 21.51 0.40
C ALA A 35 26.62 22.56 -0.17
N ALA A 36 26.82 23.79 0.24
CA ALA A 36 26.03 24.93 -0.25
C ALA A 36 26.29 25.22 -1.74
N SER A 37 27.53 24.95 -2.22
CA SER A 37 27.93 25.17 -3.61
C SER A 37 29.02 24.20 -4.05
N GLU A 38 29.21 24.09 -5.37
CA GLU A 38 30.28 23.29 -5.97
C GLU A 38 31.68 23.75 -5.54
N ALA A 39 31.86 25.06 -5.40
CA ALA A 39 33.13 25.64 -4.94
C ALA A 39 33.52 25.18 -3.52
N VAL A 40 32.55 25.03 -2.62
CA VAL A 40 32.77 24.52 -1.26
C VAL A 40 33.19 23.07 -1.31
N VAL A 41 32.60 22.25 -2.17
CA VAL A 41 32.99 20.84 -2.37
C VAL A 41 34.43 20.76 -2.89
N GLN A 42 34.78 21.52 -3.92
CA GLN A 42 36.14 21.53 -4.47
C GLN A 42 37.19 21.96 -3.45
N THR A 43 36.87 22.95 -2.62
CA THR A 43 37.77 23.41 -1.54
C THR A 43 37.97 22.31 -0.48
N SER A 44 36.89 21.64 -0.09
CA SER A 44 36.95 20.54 0.90
C SER A 44 37.74 19.35 0.37
N LEU A 45 37.56 18.99 -0.89
CA LEU A 45 38.28 17.89 -1.55
C LEU A 45 39.79 18.19 -1.66
N ARG A 46 40.17 19.43 -2.00
CA ARG A 46 41.58 19.87 -2.02
C ARG A 46 42.22 19.76 -0.63
N ARG A 47 41.51 20.13 0.45
CA ARG A 47 41.98 19.96 1.82
C ARG A 47 42.19 18.51 2.20
N GLN A 48 41.39 17.58 1.64
CA GLN A 48 41.51 16.13 1.84
C GLN A 48 42.59 15.49 0.91
N GLY A 49 43.31 16.28 0.14
CA GLY A 49 44.36 15.78 -0.74
C GLY A 49 43.86 15.12 -2.02
N ILE A 50 42.63 15.44 -2.43
CA ILE A 50 42.03 14.93 -3.68
C ILE A 50 42.16 16.04 -4.72
N PHE A 51 42.90 15.73 -5.79
CA PHE A 51 43.21 16.65 -6.87
C PHE A 51 42.41 16.32 -8.12
N ASN A 52 42.22 17.31 -8.99
CA ASN A 52 41.48 17.20 -10.24
C ASN A 52 40.06 16.61 -10.08
N ALA A 53 39.39 16.97 -8.99
CA ALA A 53 38.04 16.50 -8.74
C ALA A 53 37.04 17.10 -9.73
N ARG A 54 36.41 16.26 -10.53
CA ARG A 54 35.22 16.60 -11.30
C ARG A 54 34.02 16.54 -10.34
N VAL A 55 33.45 17.69 -10.04
CA VAL A 55 32.27 17.81 -9.21
C VAL A 55 31.07 18.00 -10.13
N LYS A 56 30.03 17.15 -9.95
CA LYS A 56 28.75 17.33 -10.63
C LYS A 56 27.66 17.40 -9.56
N LYS A 57 26.78 18.39 -9.70
CA LYS A 57 25.59 18.43 -8.86
C LYS A 57 24.85 17.11 -9.05
N ALA A 58 24.67 16.35 -7.94
CA ALA A 58 23.90 15.13 -8.00
C ALA A 58 22.51 15.50 -8.53
N ARG A 59 22.21 15.20 -9.79
CA ARG A 59 20.82 15.17 -10.23
C ARG A 59 20.19 14.19 -9.27
N PHE A 60 19.18 14.64 -8.55
CA PHE A 60 18.38 13.77 -7.70
C PHE A 60 18.23 12.43 -8.42
N LYS A 61 18.98 11.40 -8.00
CA LYS A 61 18.43 10.06 -8.10
C LYS A 61 17.19 10.19 -7.23
N ILE A 62 16.04 10.16 -7.87
CA ILE A 62 14.76 9.99 -7.19
C ILE A 62 15.00 8.72 -6.39
N GLY A 63 15.34 8.88 -5.12
CA GLY A 63 15.55 7.76 -4.21
C GLY A 63 14.28 6.94 -4.33
N GLY A 64 14.39 5.64 -4.59
CA GLY A 64 13.23 4.78 -4.74
C GLY A 64 12.25 5.08 -3.60
N LYS A 65 10.95 5.10 -3.90
CA LYS A 65 9.93 5.32 -2.87
C LYS A 65 10.14 4.28 -1.75
N VAL A 66 10.16 4.71 -0.51
CA VAL A 66 10.20 3.80 0.65
C VAL A 66 8.91 3.00 0.67
N SER A 67 9.02 1.68 0.59
CA SER A 67 7.88 0.76 0.57
C SER A 67 7.60 0.19 1.95
N GLU A 68 6.38 -0.33 2.17
CA GLU A 68 6.04 -1.05 3.39
C GLU A 68 6.94 -2.29 3.59
N LYS A 69 7.38 -2.91 2.48
CA LYS A 69 8.31 -4.05 2.51
C LYS A 69 9.68 -3.64 3.04
N ASP A 70 10.18 -2.45 2.66
CA ASP A 70 11.46 -1.94 3.17
C ASP A 70 11.37 -1.69 4.69
N ILE A 71 10.26 -1.13 5.15
CA ILE A 71 10.05 -0.89 6.60
C ILE A 71 9.93 -2.21 7.36
N SER A 72 9.22 -3.20 6.84
CA SER A 72 9.13 -4.52 7.46
C SER A 72 10.49 -5.21 7.56
N LEU A 73 11.28 -5.18 6.48
CA LEU A 73 12.63 -5.73 6.45
C LEU A 73 13.56 -5.01 7.44
N PHE A 74 13.53 -3.69 7.46
CA PHE A 74 14.26 -2.88 8.44
C PHE A 74 13.88 -3.27 9.87
N THR A 75 12.58 -3.36 10.16
CA THR A 75 12.10 -3.70 11.51
C THR A 75 12.60 -5.07 11.94
N ARG A 76 12.56 -6.08 11.04
CA ARG A 76 13.08 -7.43 11.30
C ARG A 76 14.59 -7.41 11.55
N GLN A 77 15.35 -6.70 10.73
CA GLN A 77 16.79 -6.58 10.90
C GLN A 77 17.15 -5.89 12.22
N LEU A 78 16.47 -4.80 12.56
CA LEU A 78 16.66 -4.08 13.82
C LEU A 78 16.35 -4.98 15.02
N ALA A 79 15.19 -5.67 14.99
CA ALA A 79 14.78 -6.60 16.04
C ALA A 79 15.84 -7.71 16.26
N THR A 80 16.31 -8.32 15.18
CA THR A 80 17.32 -9.39 15.23
C THR A 80 18.65 -8.89 15.82
N MET A 81 19.10 -7.70 15.44
CA MET A 81 20.32 -7.11 15.98
C MET A 81 20.19 -6.76 17.45
N MET A 82 19.07 -6.14 17.84
CA MET A 82 18.79 -5.81 19.25
C MET A 82 18.73 -7.06 20.11
N LYS A 83 18.07 -8.12 19.64
CA LYS A 83 18.00 -9.42 20.32
C LYS A 83 19.38 -10.09 20.46
N SER A 84 20.29 -9.84 19.53
CA SER A 84 21.67 -10.30 19.58
C SER A 84 22.60 -9.42 20.43
N GLY A 85 22.06 -8.39 21.11
CA GLY A 85 22.79 -7.49 21.97
C GLY A 85 23.56 -6.37 21.26
N VAL A 86 23.32 -6.16 19.95
CA VAL A 86 23.93 -5.04 19.23
C VAL A 86 23.32 -3.72 19.71
N PRO A 87 24.14 -2.72 20.09
CA PRO A 87 23.62 -1.42 20.52
C PRO A 87 22.75 -0.75 19.45
N LEU A 88 21.68 -0.07 19.87
CA LEU A 88 20.67 0.52 18.99
C LEU A 88 21.25 1.40 17.88
N LEU A 89 22.12 2.34 18.22
CA LEU A 89 22.74 3.26 17.26
C LEU A 89 23.64 2.55 16.26
N GLN A 90 24.33 1.48 16.69
CA GLN A 90 25.13 0.66 15.83
C GLN A 90 24.26 -0.17 14.86
N ALA A 91 23.16 -0.72 15.35
CA ALA A 91 22.19 -1.43 14.52
C ALA A 91 21.61 -0.52 13.41
N PHE A 92 21.25 0.72 13.75
CA PHE A 92 20.81 1.72 12.76
C PHE A 92 21.91 2.04 11.72
N ASP A 93 23.15 2.13 12.14
CA ASP A 93 24.27 2.41 11.22
C ASP A 93 24.48 1.24 10.24
N ILE A 94 24.47 0.00 10.74
CA ILE A 94 24.65 -1.21 9.92
C ILE A 94 23.50 -1.33 8.89
N VAL A 95 22.25 -1.25 9.35
CA VAL A 95 21.08 -1.40 8.47
C VAL A 95 20.97 -0.22 7.51
N GLY A 96 21.19 1.01 7.99
CA GLY A 96 21.10 2.22 7.17
C GLY A 96 22.13 2.25 6.06
N ARG A 97 23.39 1.92 6.35
CA ARG A 97 24.45 1.89 5.32
C ARG A 97 24.35 0.68 4.39
N GLY A 98 23.82 -0.44 4.90
CA GLY A 98 23.67 -1.69 4.14
C GLY A 98 22.41 -1.74 3.24
N HIS A 99 21.49 -0.80 3.38
CA HIS A 99 20.22 -0.87 2.68
C HIS A 99 20.34 -0.49 1.20
N ALA A 100 19.79 -1.35 0.31
CA ALA A 100 19.88 -1.16 -1.15
C ALA A 100 19.11 0.08 -1.66
N ASN A 101 18.04 0.49 -0.96
CA ASN A 101 17.26 1.66 -1.32
C ASN A 101 17.83 2.92 -0.63
N PRO A 102 18.39 3.89 -1.40
CA PRO A 102 19.00 5.10 -0.82
C PRO A 102 18.04 5.97 -0.01
N ALA A 103 16.72 5.95 -0.33
CA ALA A 103 15.74 6.70 0.42
C ALA A 103 15.52 6.11 1.81
N VAL A 104 15.55 4.78 1.93
CA VAL A 104 15.50 4.08 3.22
C VAL A 104 16.77 4.31 4.01
N ALA A 105 17.94 4.16 3.37
CA ALA A 105 19.23 4.45 4.00
C ALA A 105 19.24 5.86 4.61
N LYS A 106 18.79 6.86 3.86
CA LYS A 106 18.69 8.23 4.34
C LYS A 106 17.72 8.35 5.52
N LEU A 107 16.51 7.78 5.40
CA LEU A 107 15.50 7.80 6.46
C LEU A 107 16.06 7.24 7.78
N LEU A 108 16.75 6.09 7.71
CA LEU A 108 17.30 5.42 8.89
C LEU A 108 18.45 6.21 9.52
N LEU A 109 19.31 6.83 8.71
CA LEU A 109 20.40 7.67 9.19
C LEU A 109 19.88 9.00 9.79
N ASP A 110 18.82 9.57 9.23
CA ASP A 110 18.18 10.76 9.79
C ASP A 110 17.54 10.44 11.16
N ILE A 111 16.86 9.27 11.30
CA ILE A 111 16.34 8.78 12.60
C ILE A 111 17.47 8.52 13.59
N LYS A 112 18.56 7.88 13.16
CA LYS A 112 19.74 7.66 14.00
C LYS A 112 20.27 8.99 14.56
N ALA A 113 20.42 10.02 13.71
CA ALA A 113 20.89 11.33 14.12
C ALA A 113 19.96 11.99 15.15
N ASP A 114 18.63 11.85 15.00
CA ASP A 114 17.66 12.32 15.98
C ASP A 114 17.84 11.64 17.36
N VAL A 115 18.09 10.33 17.37
CA VAL A 115 18.34 9.59 18.63
C VAL A 115 19.68 9.95 19.24
N GLU A 116 20.73 10.13 18.43
CA GLU A 116 22.06 10.59 18.89
C GLU A 116 22.00 11.98 19.57
N THR A 117 21.07 12.83 19.12
CA THR A 117 20.85 14.17 19.74
C THR A 117 19.98 14.13 21.01
N GLY A 118 19.57 12.95 21.48
CA GLY A 118 18.86 12.74 22.74
C GLY A 118 17.33 12.62 22.60
N SER A 119 16.79 12.55 21.38
CA SER A 119 15.38 12.21 21.19
C SER A 119 15.13 10.74 21.49
N SER A 120 13.97 10.39 22.09
CA SER A 120 13.59 8.98 22.19
C SER A 120 13.36 8.37 20.80
N LEU A 121 13.56 7.07 20.65
CA LEU A 121 13.36 6.37 19.38
C LEU A 121 11.91 6.51 18.87
N SER A 122 10.94 6.40 19.78
CA SER A 122 9.53 6.60 19.48
C SER A 122 9.24 8.03 18.98
N GLN A 123 9.86 9.06 19.56
CA GLN A 123 9.75 10.44 19.08
C GLN A 123 10.40 10.62 17.70
N ALA A 124 11.55 10.00 17.46
CA ALA A 124 12.21 10.04 16.16
C ALA A 124 11.34 9.40 15.06
N PHE A 125 10.70 8.26 15.33
CA PHE A 125 9.75 7.63 14.39
C PHE A 125 8.50 8.49 14.13
N ARG A 126 7.95 9.16 15.15
CA ARG A 126 6.77 10.03 15.00
C ARG A 126 6.98 11.20 14.03
N LYS A 127 8.22 11.60 13.75
CA LYS A 127 8.52 12.61 12.73
C LYS A 127 8.22 12.13 11.30
N TYR A 128 8.06 10.82 11.11
CA TYR A 128 7.83 10.18 9.80
C TYR A 128 6.53 9.36 9.75
N PRO A 129 5.36 10.00 9.91
CA PRO A 129 4.07 9.30 10.04
C PRO A 129 3.62 8.56 8.77
N LEU A 130 4.24 8.85 7.62
CA LEU A 130 4.00 8.12 6.36
C LEU A 130 4.55 6.69 6.38
N TYR A 131 5.53 6.40 7.24
CA TYR A 131 6.23 5.12 7.32
C TYR A 131 5.97 4.39 8.63
N PHE A 132 5.83 5.15 9.71
CA PHE A 132 5.65 4.63 11.07
C PHE A 132 4.31 5.11 11.62
N ASP A 133 3.35 4.19 11.66
CA ASP A 133 1.99 4.44 12.17
C ASP A 133 1.97 4.59 13.72
N ALA A 134 0.81 4.95 14.26
CA ALA A 134 0.64 5.12 15.71
C ALA A 134 0.96 3.84 16.48
N LEU A 135 0.54 2.67 15.95
CA LEU A 135 0.88 1.37 16.53
C LEU A 135 2.39 1.19 16.68
N TYR A 136 3.13 1.44 15.58
CA TYR A 136 4.59 1.32 15.56
C TYR A 136 5.23 2.20 16.65
N CYS A 137 4.85 3.47 16.69
CA CYS A 137 5.40 4.43 17.63
C CYS A 137 5.04 4.11 19.09
N ASN A 138 3.82 3.61 19.33
CA ASN A 138 3.36 3.30 20.69
C ASN A 138 4.04 2.04 21.23
N LEU A 139 4.22 0.99 20.41
CA LEU A 139 4.96 -0.21 20.80
C LEU A 139 6.43 0.11 21.09
N VAL A 140 7.07 0.94 20.26
CA VAL A 140 8.44 1.37 20.52
C VAL A 140 8.53 2.20 21.81
N ALA A 141 7.58 3.11 22.05
CA ALA A 141 7.54 3.89 23.29
C ALA A 141 7.38 3.00 24.54
N ALA A 142 6.49 2.01 24.48
CA ALA A 142 6.32 1.04 25.58
C ALA A 142 7.61 0.24 25.81
N GLY A 143 8.30 -0.19 24.75
CA GLY A 143 9.57 -0.90 24.83
C GLY A 143 10.71 -0.07 25.42
N GLU A 144 10.79 1.22 25.04
CA GLU A 144 11.76 2.14 25.62
C GLU A 144 11.52 2.37 27.12
N GLN A 145 10.26 2.58 27.52
CA GLN A 145 9.90 2.83 28.90
C GLN A 145 10.13 1.61 29.81
N ALA A 146 9.81 0.41 29.30
CA ALA A 146 9.95 -0.83 30.03
C ALA A 146 11.36 -1.46 29.93
N GLY A 147 12.26 -0.95 29.09
CA GLY A 147 13.57 -1.52 28.84
C GLY A 147 13.57 -2.88 28.11
N ILE A 148 12.49 -3.20 27.39
CA ILE A 148 12.29 -4.47 26.65
C ILE A 148 12.10 -4.21 25.15
N LEU A 149 12.85 -3.23 24.64
CA LEU A 149 12.74 -2.77 23.25
C LEU A 149 13.00 -3.89 22.23
N ASP A 150 13.92 -4.80 22.51
CA ASP A 150 14.24 -5.98 21.70
C ASP A 150 13.01 -6.90 21.53
N THR A 151 12.33 -7.19 22.61
CA THR A 151 11.13 -8.04 22.61
C THR A 151 9.97 -7.39 21.86
N LEU A 152 9.76 -6.07 22.03
CA LEU A 152 8.68 -5.37 21.35
C LEU A 152 8.98 -5.13 19.86
N LEU A 153 10.25 -4.93 19.49
CA LEU A 153 10.66 -4.89 18.08
C LEU A 153 10.46 -6.24 17.39
N GLU A 154 10.71 -7.36 18.08
CA GLU A 154 10.44 -8.70 17.54
C GLU A 154 8.95 -8.91 17.26
N ARG A 155 8.07 -8.53 18.21
CA ARG A 155 6.61 -8.56 18.02
C ARG A 155 6.17 -7.66 16.87
N LEU A 156 6.72 -6.46 16.79
CA LEU A 156 6.44 -5.49 15.74
C LEU A 156 6.89 -5.98 14.36
N ALA A 157 8.06 -6.61 14.27
CA ALA A 157 8.55 -7.22 13.05
C ALA A 157 7.61 -8.34 12.56
N THR A 158 7.23 -9.25 13.46
CA THR A 158 6.28 -10.33 13.17
C THR A 158 4.92 -9.78 12.74
N TYR A 159 4.41 -8.75 13.41
CA TYR A 159 3.19 -8.05 13.03
C TYR A 159 3.28 -7.47 11.60
N LYS A 160 4.33 -6.71 11.30
CA LYS A 160 4.51 -6.10 9.97
C LYS A 160 4.63 -7.16 8.87
N GLU A 161 5.32 -8.26 9.12
CA GLU A 161 5.44 -9.39 8.18
C GLU A 161 4.09 -10.05 7.91
N LYS A 162 3.29 -10.32 8.94
CA LYS A 162 1.95 -10.90 8.82
C LYS A 162 1.02 -10.01 8.01
N ILE A 163 0.97 -8.70 8.31
CA ILE A 163 0.17 -7.73 7.56
C ILE A 163 0.62 -7.63 6.10
N LEU A 164 1.93 -7.63 5.86
CA LEU A 164 2.49 -7.58 4.51
C LEU A 164 2.16 -8.88 3.72
N ALA A 165 2.20 -10.03 4.37
CA ALA A 165 1.84 -11.32 3.77
C ALA A 165 0.38 -11.31 3.27
N ILE A 166 -0.58 -10.88 4.11
CA ILE A 166 -2.00 -10.75 3.73
C ILE A 166 -2.14 -9.82 2.52
N LYS A 167 -1.55 -8.62 2.58
CA LYS A 167 -1.61 -7.66 1.46
C LYS A 167 -1.01 -8.24 0.17
N SER A 168 0.12 -8.94 0.29
CA SER A 168 0.81 -9.54 -0.85
C SER A 168 -0.01 -10.65 -1.49
N LYS A 169 -0.63 -11.53 -0.69
CA LYS A 169 -1.50 -12.61 -1.18
C LYS A 169 -2.70 -12.06 -1.97
N ILE A 170 -3.42 -11.09 -1.40
CA ILE A 170 -4.56 -10.45 -2.09
C ILE A 170 -4.10 -9.80 -3.40
N LYS A 171 -2.98 -9.06 -3.38
CA LYS A 171 -2.44 -8.40 -4.57
C LYS A 171 -2.03 -9.40 -5.65
N SER A 172 -1.38 -10.49 -5.28
CA SER A 172 -0.94 -11.52 -6.23
C SER A 172 -2.11 -12.25 -6.86
N ALA A 173 -3.14 -12.57 -6.08
CA ALA A 173 -4.35 -13.22 -6.58
C ALA A 173 -5.14 -12.34 -7.57
N LEU A 174 -5.14 -11.02 -7.35
CA LEU A 174 -5.80 -10.08 -8.26
C LEU A 174 -4.99 -9.79 -9.54
N PHE A 175 -3.69 -10.08 -9.55
CA PHE A 175 -2.84 -9.76 -10.69
C PHE A 175 -3.26 -10.50 -11.96
N TYR A 176 -3.55 -11.81 -11.86
CA TYR A 176 -3.95 -12.63 -13.00
C TYR A 176 -5.30 -12.17 -13.60
N PRO A 177 -6.41 -12.03 -12.84
CA PRO A 177 -7.68 -11.51 -13.36
C PRO A 177 -7.55 -10.12 -14.00
N ILE A 178 -6.85 -9.21 -13.36
CA ILE A 178 -6.66 -7.84 -13.89
C ILE A 178 -5.87 -7.89 -15.21
N SER A 179 -4.83 -8.72 -15.30
CA SER A 179 -4.04 -8.85 -16.52
C SER A 179 -4.87 -9.37 -17.70
N ILE A 180 -5.73 -10.37 -17.47
CA ILE A 180 -6.62 -10.89 -18.52
C ILE A 180 -7.63 -9.84 -18.95
N ILE A 181 -8.26 -9.13 -18.00
CA ILE A 181 -9.21 -8.06 -18.33
C ILE A 181 -8.55 -6.97 -19.16
N VAL A 182 -7.33 -6.58 -18.83
CA VAL A 182 -6.56 -5.59 -19.61
C VAL A 182 -6.28 -6.08 -21.01
N VAL A 183 -5.82 -7.33 -21.19
CA VAL A 183 -5.56 -7.93 -22.50
C VAL A 183 -6.86 -8.03 -23.30
N ALA A 184 -7.95 -8.46 -22.68
CA ALA A 184 -9.27 -8.53 -23.29
C ALA A 184 -9.75 -7.17 -23.80
N PHE A 185 -9.58 -6.15 -22.99
CA PHE A 185 -9.94 -4.78 -23.36
C PHE A 185 -9.11 -4.29 -24.55
N ILE A 186 -7.81 -4.58 -24.58
CA ILE A 186 -6.93 -4.24 -25.71
C ILE A 186 -7.38 -4.96 -26.99
N ILE A 187 -7.65 -6.26 -26.91
CA ILE A 187 -8.12 -7.05 -28.07
C ILE A 187 -9.45 -6.50 -28.57
N THR A 188 -10.40 -6.24 -27.66
CA THR A 188 -11.70 -5.65 -28.03
C THR A 188 -11.54 -4.30 -28.70
N ALA A 189 -10.67 -3.43 -28.17
CA ALA A 189 -10.39 -2.13 -28.76
C ALA A 189 -9.78 -2.24 -30.17
N VAL A 190 -8.85 -3.17 -30.37
CA VAL A 190 -8.25 -3.43 -31.69
C VAL A 190 -9.32 -3.92 -32.67
N ILE A 191 -10.19 -4.85 -32.28
CA ILE A 191 -11.28 -5.32 -33.13
C ILE A 191 -12.23 -4.19 -33.49
N MET A 192 -12.63 -3.38 -32.51
CA MET A 192 -13.55 -2.24 -32.73
C MET A 192 -12.98 -1.15 -33.63
N ILE A 193 -11.67 -0.85 -33.52
CA ILE A 193 -11.05 0.25 -34.25
C ILE A 193 -10.61 -0.16 -35.68
N PHE A 194 -10.15 -1.39 -35.87
CA PHE A 194 -9.52 -1.80 -37.13
C PHE A 194 -10.33 -2.86 -37.88
N VAL A 195 -10.83 -3.86 -37.19
CA VAL A 195 -11.45 -5.03 -37.82
C VAL A 195 -12.88 -4.73 -38.29
N ILE A 196 -13.71 -4.21 -37.39
CA ILE A 196 -15.11 -3.91 -37.69
C ILE A 196 -15.28 -2.88 -38.81
N PRO A 197 -14.51 -1.74 -38.84
CA PRO A 197 -14.60 -0.80 -39.96
C PRO A 197 -14.18 -1.39 -41.28
N ALA A 198 -13.15 -2.23 -41.33
CA ALA A 198 -12.76 -2.94 -42.57
C ALA A 198 -13.88 -3.85 -43.09
N PHE A 199 -14.53 -4.61 -42.22
CA PHE A 199 -15.71 -5.43 -42.60
C PHE A 199 -16.90 -4.58 -43.06
N LYS A 200 -17.12 -3.41 -42.46
CA LYS A 200 -18.16 -2.45 -42.85
C LYS A 200 -18.00 -2.02 -44.31
N GLU A 201 -16.78 -1.72 -44.76
CA GLU A 201 -16.50 -1.34 -46.15
C GLU A 201 -16.78 -2.49 -47.10
N VAL A 202 -16.39 -3.72 -46.74
CA VAL A 202 -16.67 -4.92 -47.50
C VAL A 202 -18.19 -5.15 -47.64
N PHE A 203 -18.95 -5.08 -46.56
CA PHE A 203 -20.39 -5.29 -46.62
C PHE A 203 -21.14 -4.21 -47.40
N LYS A 204 -20.70 -2.95 -47.35
CA LYS A 204 -21.28 -1.87 -48.17
C LYS A 204 -21.14 -2.15 -49.67
N SER A 205 -20.06 -2.80 -50.13
CA SER A 205 -19.83 -3.13 -51.53
C SER A 205 -20.77 -4.23 -52.05
N PHE A 206 -21.33 -5.06 -51.17
CA PHE A 206 -22.27 -6.12 -51.54
C PHE A 206 -23.73 -5.67 -51.60
N GLY A 207 -24.09 -4.47 -51.11
CA GLY A 207 -25.42 -3.90 -51.20
C GLY A 207 -26.53 -4.63 -50.46
N ALA A 208 -26.21 -5.56 -49.57
CA ALA A 208 -27.18 -6.39 -48.85
C ALA A 208 -27.58 -5.77 -47.50
N ASP A 209 -28.83 -5.99 -47.08
CA ASP A 209 -29.31 -5.60 -45.75
C ASP A 209 -28.58 -6.38 -44.65
N LEU A 210 -27.95 -5.64 -43.73
CA LEU A 210 -27.19 -6.20 -42.63
C LEU A 210 -28.11 -6.70 -41.51
N PRO A 211 -27.79 -7.85 -40.86
CA PRO A 211 -28.52 -8.34 -39.70
C PRO A 211 -28.45 -7.37 -38.53
N ALA A 212 -29.51 -7.33 -37.71
CA ALA A 212 -29.59 -6.44 -36.55
C ALA A 212 -28.39 -6.53 -35.56
N PRO A 213 -27.88 -7.73 -35.20
CA PRO A 213 -26.68 -7.83 -34.34
C PRO A 213 -25.44 -7.17 -34.94
N THR A 214 -25.24 -7.29 -36.26
CA THR A 214 -24.14 -6.66 -36.99
C THR A 214 -24.24 -5.13 -36.94
N LEU A 215 -25.45 -4.59 -37.17
CA LEU A 215 -25.72 -3.16 -37.09
C LEU A 215 -25.41 -2.59 -35.70
N VAL A 216 -25.77 -3.30 -34.63
CA VAL A 216 -25.48 -2.90 -33.25
C VAL A 216 -23.97 -2.85 -33.02
N VAL A 217 -23.23 -3.90 -33.41
CA VAL A 217 -21.77 -3.94 -33.23
C VAL A 217 -21.07 -2.84 -34.04
N MET A 218 -21.54 -2.58 -35.28
CA MET A 218 -21.03 -1.50 -36.12
C MET A 218 -21.31 -0.11 -35.51
N ALA A 219 -22.51 0.12 -34.98
CA ALA A 219 -22.83 1.38 -34.29
C ALA A 219 -21.96 1.62 -33.06
N ILE A 220 -21.70 0.57 -32.28
CA ILE A 220 -20.78 0.65 -31.13
C ILE A 220 -19.34 0.94 -31.61
N SER A 221 -18.90 0.30 -32.70
CA SER A 221 -17.59 0.54 -33.29
C SER A 221 -17.43 1.98 -33.79
N ASP A 222 -18.44 2.49 -34.54
CA ASP A 222 -18.43 3.88 -35.03
C ASP A 222 -18.36 4.90 -33.86
N PHE A 223 -19.13 4.66 -32.81
CA PHE A 223 -19.06 5.45 -31.59
C PHE A 223 -17.66 5.40 -30.94
N PHE A 224 -17.09 4.19 -30.86
CA PHE A 224 -15.76 4.02 -30.27
C PHE A 224 -14.67 4.70 -31.09
N VAL A 225 -14.72 4.58 -32.41
CA VAL A 225 -13.78 5.24 -33.33
C VAL A 225 -13.90 6.77 -33.30
N ALA A 226 -15.13 7.30 -33.22
CA ALA A 226 -15.37 8.74 -33.16
C ALA A 226 -14.95 9.36 -31.84
N TYR A 227 -15.15 8.66 -30.72
CA TYR A 227 -15.03 9.23 -29.38
C TYR A 227 -13.97 8.56 -28.50
N TRP A 228 -13.06 7.74 -29.04
CA TRP A 228 -12.05 7.00 -28.25
C TRP A 228 -11.26 7.94 -27.31
N TRP A 229 -10.84 9.11 -27.80
CA TRP A 229 -10.10 10.11 -27.02
C TRP A 229 -10.94 10.66 -25.85
N ALA A 230 -12.24 10.86 -26.04
CA ALA A 230 -13.14 11.32 -24.99
C ALA A 230 -13.43 10.19 -23.98
N ILE A 231 -13.61 8.95 -24.45
CA ILE A 231 -13.80 7.76 -23.59
C ILE A 231 -12.58 7.59 -22.67
N PHE A 232 -11.37 7.58 -23.24
CA PHE A 232 -10.15 7.48 -22.44
C PHE A 232 -9.98 8.69 -21.52
N GLY A 233 -10.24 9.91 -22.00
CA GLY A 233 -10.18 11.14 -21.20
C GLY A 233 -11.13 11.10 -20.00
N ILE A 234 -12.38 10.66 -20.19
CA ILE A 234 -13.37 10.52 -19.11
C ILE A 234 -12.99 9.41 -18.14
N VAL A 235 -12.52 8.26 -18.63
CA VAL A 235 -12.10 7.14 -17.78
C VAL A 235 -10.89 7.51 -16.94
N PHE A 236 -9.81 8.00 -17.55
CA PHE A 236 -8.61 8.37 -16.80
C PHE A 236 -8.82 9.60 -15.92
N GLY A 237 -9.54 10.62 -16.41
CA GLY A 237 -9.93 11.79 -15.62
C GLY A 237 -10.82 11.42 -14.46
N GLY A 238 -11.86 10.61 -14.70
CA GLY A 238 -12.77 10.11 -13.67
C GLY A 238 -12.03 9.30 -12.60
N LEU A 239 -11.15 8.39 -13.01
CA LEU A 239 -10.30 7.64 -12.07
C LEU A 239 -9.40 8.56 -11.26
N TYR A 240 -8.77 9.54 -11.87
CA TYR A 240 -7.91 10.51 -11.17
C TYR A 240 -8.71 11.31 -10.12
N PHE A 241 -9.85 11.90 -10.52
CA PHE A 241 -10.72 12.63 -9.59
C PHE A 241 -11.29 11.73 -8.50
N PHE A 242 -11.65 10.49 -8.84
CA PHE A 242 -12.14 9.51 -7.87
C PHE A 242 -11.07 9.17 -6.82
N PHE A 243 -9.84 8.87 -7.24
CA PHE A 243 -8.74 8.57 -6.32
C PHE A 243 -8.36 9.78 -5.46
N GLU A 244 -8.42 10.99 -6.01
CA GLU A 244 -8.14 12.22 -5.26
C GLU A 244 -9.27 12.50 -4.24
N ALA A 245 -10.53 12.33 -4.62
CA ALA A 245 -11.68 12.46 -3.72
C ALA A 245 -11.63 11.40 -2.61
N TRP A 246 -11.26 10.17 -2.95
CA TRP A 246 -11.10 9.09 -1.96
C TRP A 246 -10.01 9.41 -0.94
N LYS A 247 -8.89 9.99 -1.35
CA LYS A 247 -7.81 10.38 -0.43
C LYS A 247 -8.18 11.53 0.48
N ARG A 248 -9.01 12.47 0.03
CA ARG A 248 -9.29 13.73 0.74
C ARG A 248 -10.55 13.70 1.59
N SER A 249 -11.51 12.85 1.30
CA SER A 249 -12.83 12.88 1.94
C SER A 249 -13.12 11.61 2.74
N GLU A 250 -13.21 11.75 4.06
CA GLU A 250 -13.60 10.64 4.95
C GLU A 250 -15.01 10.09 4.61
N LYS A 251 -15.92 10.94 4.12
CA LYS A 251 -17.27 10.50 3.69
C LYS A 251 -17.19 9.58 2.48
N VAL A 252 -16.34 9.92 1.51
CA VAL A 252 -16.12 9.08 0.32
C VAL A 252 -15.44 7.77 0.71
N GLN A 253 -14.45 7.81 1.61
CA GLN A 253 -13.80 6.60 2.15
C GLN A 253 -14.83 5.68 2.82
N MET A 254 -15.67 6.23 3.71
CA MET A 254 -16.71 5.47 4.40
C MET A 254 -17.73 4.85 3.43
N ALA A 255 -18.19 5.62 2.43
CA ALA A 255 -19.13 5.14 1.43
C ALA A 255 -18.51 4.00 0.59
N MET A 256 -17.26 4.16 0.17
CA MET A 256 -16.55 3.16 -0.62
C MET A 256 -16.27 1.90 0.20
N ASP A 257 -15.77 2.03 1.42
CA ASP A 257 -15.51 0.90 2.30
C ASP A 257 -16.79 0.11 2.61
N ARG A 258 -17.91 0.81 2.83
CA ARG A 258 -19.22 0.18 3.00
C ARG A 258 -19.69 -0.54 1.73
N PHE A 259 -19.47 0.05 0.56
CA PHE A 259 -19.78 -0.58 -0.72
C PHE A 259 -18.91 -1.82 -0.96
N LEU A 260 -17.62 -1.73 -0.73
CA LEU A 260 -16.68 -2.85 -0.89
C LEU A 260 -17.04 -4.04 0.02
N LEU A 261 -17.47 -3.78 1.27
CA LEU A 261 -17.93 -4.83 2.19
C LEU A 261 -19.23 -5.52 1.75
N ARG A 262 -20.02 -4.91 0.84
CA ARG A 262 -21.26 -5.48 0.30
C ARG A 262 -21.08 -6.25 -1.01
N LEU A 263 -19.92 -6.12 -1.65
CA LEU A 263 -19.65 -6.82 -2.90
C LEU A 263 -19.59 -8.34 -2.66
N PRO A 264 -20.26 -9.15 -3.50
CA PRO A 264 -20.14 -10.59 -3.43
C PRO A 264 -18.67 -10.99 -3.66
N ILE A 265 -18.21 -12.05 -3.00
CA ILE A 265 -16.85 -12.59 -3.03
C ILE A 265 -15.82 -11.63 -2.39
N PHE A 266 -15.67 -10.40 -2.90
CA PHE A 266 -14.70 -9.42 -2.39
C PHE A 266 -15.01 -8.93 -0.98
N GLY A 267 -16.28 -8.71 -0.65
CA GLY A 267 -16.71 -8.22 0.66
C GLY A 267 -16.36 -9.18 1.79
N ASP A 268 -16.45 -10.49 1.55
CA ASP A 268 -16.08 -11.51 2.53
C ASP A 268 -14.57 -11.51 2.79
N ILE A 269 -13.74 -11.47 1.75
CA ILE A 269 -12.28 -11.37 1.86
C ILE A 269 -11.87 -10.11 2.63
N ILE A 270 -12.47 -8.95 2.29
CA ILE A 270 -12.17 -7.69 2.97
C ILE A 270 -12.56 -7.76 4.45
N ARG A 271 -13.74 -8.30 4.76
CA ARG A 271 -14.21 -8.47 6.15
C ARG A 271 -13.25 -9.34 6.95
N LYS A 272 -12.88 -10.52 6.43
CA LYS A 272 -11.93 -11.45 7.07
C LYS A 272 -10.57 -10.77 7.27
N ALA A 273 -10.05 -10.08 6.25
CA ALA A 273 -8.77 -9.38 6.33
C ALA A 273 -8.78 -8.22 7.35
N VAL A 274 -9.89 -7.50 7.48
CA VAL A 274 -10.05 -6.43 8.46
C VAL A 274 -10.09 -7.02 9.88
N ILE A 275 -10.86 -8.10 10.11
CA ILE A 275 -10.94 -8.78 11.40
C ILE A 275 -9.59 -9.37 11.79
N ALA A 276 -8.90 -10.04 10.88
CA ALA A 276 -7.55 -10.58 11.11
C ALA A 276 -6.59 -9.46 11.57
N ARG A 277 -6.60 -8.36 10.87
CA ARG A 277 -5.75 -7.20 11.16
C ARG A 277 -6.10 -6.54 12.50
N TRP A 278 -7.39 -6.34 12.75
CA TRP A 278 -7.92 -5.78 13.99
C TRP A 278 -7.50 -6.63 15.18
N SER A 279 -7.76 -7.92 15.12
CA SER A 279 -7.43 -8.87 16.21
C SER A 279 -5.93 -9.00 16.42
N ARG A 280 -5.14 -9.08 15.36
CA ARG A 280 -3.66 -9.12 15.41
C ARG A 280 -3.09 -7.86 16.05
N THR A 281 -3.62 -6.69 15.68
CA THR A 281 -3.17 -5.41 16.24
C THR A 281 -3.48 -5.34 17.73
N LEU A 282 -4.71 -5.67 18.12
CA LEU A 282 -5.13 -5.62 19.53
C LEU A 282 -4.35 -6.63 20.38
N SER A 283 -4.21 -7.88 19.90
CA SER A 283 -3.38 -8.90 20.55
C SER A 283 -1.94 -8.42 20.76
N THR A 284 -1.33 -7.84 19.74
CA THR A 284 0.06 -7.36 19.81
C THR A 284 0.24 -6.24 20.82
N MET A 285 -0.69 -5.27 20.84
CA MET A 285 -0.66 -4.15 21.79
C MET A 285 -0.89 -4.60 23.22
N PHE A 286 -1.91 -5.45 23.44
CA PHE A 286 -2.26 -5.95 24.77
C PHE A 286 -1.13 -6.83 25.33
N ALA A 287 -0.56 -7.72 24.52
CA ALA A 287 0.61 -8.52 24.88
C ALA A 287 1.86 -7.68 25.19
N ALA A 288 1.95 -6.44 24.67
CA ALA A 288 3.00 -5.48 24.99
C ALA A 288 2.73 -4.68 26.28
N GLY A 289 1.61 -4.94 26.98
CA GLY A 289 1.23 -4.26 28.20
C GLY A 289 0.59 -2.88 27.98
N VAL A 290 0.21 -2.54 26.77
CA VAL A 290 -0.46 -1.26 26.46
C VAL A 290 -1.91 -1.36 26.98
N PRO A 291 -2.41 -0.36 27.74
CA PRO A 291 -3.78 -0.36 28.24
C PRO A 291 -4.81 -0.53 27.11
N LEU A 292 -5.90 -1.24 27.41
CA LEU A 292 -6.91 -1.64 26.43
C LEU A 292 -7.49 -0.42 25.67
N VAL A 293 -7.84 0.65 26.40
CA VAL A 293 -8.43 1.87 25.82
C VAL A 293 -7.47 2.56 24.84
N GLU A 294 -6.18 2.63 25.17
CA GLU A 294 -5.14 3.19 24.28
C GLU A 294 -4.88 2.28 23.09
N SER A 295 -4.93 0.96 23.30
CA SER A 295 -4.78 -0.03 22.24
C SER A 295 -5.88 0.11 21.19
N LEU A 296 -7.13 0.35 21.59
CA LEU A 296 -8.28 0.49 20.69
C LEU A 296 -8.15 1.70 19.74
N ASP A 297 -7.54 2.80 20.17
CA ASP A 297 -7.26 3.94 19.28
C ASP A 297 -6.33 3.55 18.11
N SER A 298 -5.23 2.87 18.44
CA SER A 298 -4.27 2.37 17.44
C SER A 298 -4.89 1.30 16.52
N VAL A 299 -5.69 0.40 17.09
CA VAL A 299 -6.37 -0.69 16.37
C VAL A 299 -7.36 -0.14 15.34
N GLY A 300 -8.15 0.88 15.70
CA GLY A 300 -9.07 1.54 14.77
C GLY A 300 -8.36 2.11 13.55
N GLY A 301 -7.19 2.73 13.74
CA GLY A 301 -6.36 3.24 12.65
C GLY A 301 -5.74 2.13 11.79
N ALA A 302 -5.30 1.04 12.41
CA ALA A 302 -4.64 -0.08 11.73
C ALA A 302 -5.61 -1.03 11.01
N ALA A 303 -6.90 -1.05 11.34
CA ALA A 303 -7.89 -1.93 10.74
C ALA A 303 -7.98 -1.80 9.21
N GLY A 304 -7.70 -0.62 8.67
CA GLY A 304 -7.62 -0.36 7.23
C GLY A 304 -8.99 -0.35 6.53
N ASN A 305 -10.06 -0.15 7.29
CA ASN A 305 -11.42 0.05 6.81
C ASN A 305 -12.11 1.09 7.70
N HIS A 306 -12.73 2.10 7.09
CA HIS A 306 -13.30 3.22 7.82
C HIS A 306 -14.53 2.83 8.66
N VAL A 307 -15.30 1.83 8.22
CA VAL A 307 -16.46 1.32 8.98
C VAL A 307 -16.00 0.72 10.30
N TYR A 308 -14.96 -0.12 10.25
CA TYR A 308 -14.37 -0.72 11.47
C TYR A 308 -13.62 0.31 12.33
N LYS A 309 -13.01 1.34 11.71
CA LYS A 309 -12.39 2.46 12.45
C LYS A 309 -13.42 3.19 13.32
N VAL A 310 -14.57 3.55 12.75
CA VAL A 310 -15.66 4.23 13.48
C VAL A 310 -16.22 3.33 14.57
N ALA A 311 -16.44 2.05 14.24
CA ALA A 311 -16.92 1.05 15.18
C ALA A 311 -15.94 0.85 16.36
N THR A 312 -14.66 0.76 16.09
CA THR A 312 -13.62 0.63 17.15
C THR A 312 -13.59 1.87 18.05
N LYS A 313 -13.83 3.07 17.48
CA LYS A 313 -13.93 4.29 18.29
C LYS A 313 -15.16 4.28 19.21
N GLN A 314 -16.29 3.71 18.75
CA GLN A 314 -17.47 3.51 19.60
C GLN A 314 -17.15 2.51 20.71
N ILE A 315 -16.55 1.35 20.40
CA ILE A 315 -16.09 0.35 21.38
C ILE A 315 -15.18 1.01 22.41
N GLN A 316 -14.21 1.81 21.99
CA GLN A 316 -13.30 2.54 22.86
C GLN A 316 -14.07 3.44 23.85
N GLY A 317 -15.07 4.18 23.36
CA GLY A 317 -15.92 5.02 24.19
C GLY A 317 -16.70 4.23 25.26
N GLU A 318 -17.31 3.11 24.88
CA GLU A 318 -18.04 2.25 25.78
C GLU A 318 -17.12 1.59 26.83
N VAL A 319 -15.97 1.07 26.41
CA VAL A 319 -14.97 0.48 27.31
C VAL A 319 -14.39 1.52 28.28
N SER A 320 -14.17 2.75 27.84
CA SER A 320 -13.68 3.84 28.72
C SER A 320 -14.67 4.20 29.82
N THR A 321 -15.96 3.91 29.65
CA THR A 321 -17.02 4.11 30.66
C THR A 321 -17.29 2.86 31.51
N GLY A 322 -16.50 1.79 31.34
CA GLY A 322 -16.55 0.59 32.16
C GLY A 322 -17.37 -0.56 31.57
N THR A 323 -17.84 -0.44 30.33
CA THR A 323 -18.48 -1.56 29.63
C THR A 323 -17.40 -2.59 29.25
N SER A 324 -17.70 -3.91 29.38
CA SER A 324 -16.77 -4.95 28.92
C SER A 324 -16.52 -4.87 27.41
N LEU A 325 -15.34 -5.26 26.96
CA LEU A 325 -14.99 -5.29 25.53
C LEU A 325 -15.98 -6.17 24.75
N THR A 326 -16.35 -7.32 25.30
CA THR A 326 -17.34 -8.24 24.70
C THR A 326 -18.68 -7.57 24.46
N ASN A 327 -19.22 -6.86 25.45
CA ASN A 327 -20.50 -6.17 25.30
C ASN A 327 -20.42 -5.02 24.30
N ALA A 328 -19.37 -4.22 24.35
CA ALA A 328 -19.12 -3.13 23.40
C ALA A 328 -18.99 -3.64 21.95
N MET A 329 -18.31 -4.78 21.73
CA MET A 329 -18.21 -5.42 20.41
C MET A 329 -19.56 -5.99 19.94
N THR A 330 -20.37 -6.52 20.84
CA THR A 330 -21.71 -7.04 20.52
C THR A 330 -22.64 -5.91 20.12
N ASN A 331 -22.60 -4.79 20.81
CA ASN A 331 -23.42 -3.60 20.52
C ASN A 331 -23.18 -3.06 19.10
N VAL A 332 -21.95 -3.10 18.62
CA VAL A 332 -21.56 -2.64 17.27
C VAL A 332 -22.03 -3.59 16.17
N ASN A 333 -22.23 -4.87 16.48
CA ASN A 333 -22.72 -5.93 15.58
C ASN A 333 -21.98 -6.03 14.23
N LEU A 334 -20.65 -5.84 14.23
CA LEU A 334 -19.79 -5.98 13.05
C LEU A 334 -18.88 -7.20 13.10
N PHE A 335 -18.71 -7.76 14.28
CA PHE A 335 -17.83 -8.91 14.51
C PHE A 335 -18.63 -10.22 14.52
N PRO A 336 -18.11 -11.29 13.89
CA PRO A 336 -18.71 -12.62 13.99
C PRO A 336 -18.79 -13.12 15.44
N ASN A 337 -19.79 -13.94 15.73
CA ASN A 337 -19.99 -14.52 17.08
C ASN A 337 -18.73 -15.21 17.64
N MET A 338 -17.98 -15.91 16.80
CA MET A 338 -16.74 -16.56 17.22
C MET A 338 -15.74 -15.56 17.81
N VAL A 339 -15.63 -14.35 17.21
CA VAL A 339 -14.71 -13.31 17.70
C VAL A 339 -15.15 -12.81 19.08
N THR A 340 -16.44 -12.47 19.23
CA THR A 340 -16.98 -11.98 20.52
C THR A 340 -16.91 -13.03 21.61
N GLN A 341 -17.14 -14.32 21.30
CA GLN A 341 -16.98 -15.43 22.25
C GLN A 341 -15.53 -15.60 22.69
N MET A 342 -14.56 -15.55 21.76
CA MET A 342 -13.14 -15.65 22.11
C MET A 342 -12.68 -14.46 22.96
N VAL A 343 -13.21 -13.27 22.68
CA VAL A 343 -12.96 -12.07 23.51
C VAL A 343 -13.56 -12.25 24.89
N ALA A 344 -14.79 -12.77 25.02
CA ALA A 344 -15.42 -13.05 26.32
C ALA A 344 -14.57 -14.00 27.17
N ILE A 345 -14.15 -15.13 26.59
CA ILE A 345 -13.25 -16.08 27.26
C ILE A 345 -11.93 -15.40 27.65
N GLY A 346 -11.38 -14.56 26.79
CA GLY A 346 -10.16 -13.82 27.06
C GLY A 346 -10.30 -12.81 28.20
N GLU A 347 -11.45 -12.10 28.29
CA GLU A 347 -11.74 -11.15 29.36
C GLU A 347 -11.93 -11.92 30.73
N GLU A 348 -12.67 -13.01 30.72
CA GLU A 348 -12.92 -13.79 31.93
C GLU A 348 -11.67 -14.50 32.48
N SER A 349 -10.82 -15.01 31.56
CA SER A 349 -9.59 -15.75 31.94
C SER A 349 -8.36 -14.86 32.13
N GLY A 350 -8.43 -13.57 31.76
CA GLY A 350 -7.29 -12.67 31.75
C GLY A 350 -6.26 -12.96 30.62
N ALA A 351 -6.63 -13.76 29.62
CA ALA A 351 -5.78 -14.22 28.53
C ALA A 351 -6.23 -13.61 27.18
N LEU A 352 -6.61 -12.34 27.18
CA LEU A 352 -7.18 -11.63 26.02
C LEU A 352 -6.20 -11.60 24.84
N ASP A 353 -4.91 -11.38 25.09
CA ASP A 353 -3.85 -11.39 24.07
C ASP A 353 -3.77 -12.74 23.33
N SER A 354 -3.81 -13.84 24.08
CA SER A 354 -3.75 -15.19 23.53
C SER A 354 -4.99 -15.53 22.71
N MET A 355 -6.19 -15.20 23.22
CA MET A 355 -7.45 -15.45 22.51
C MET A 355 -7.53 -14.62 21.22
N LEU A 356 -7.18 -13.34 21.26
CA LEU A 356 -7.13 -12.49 20.07
C LEU A 356 -6.06 -12.93 19.06
N SER A 357 -4.93 -13.48 19.53
CA SER A 357 -3.92 -14.06 18.63
C SER A 357 -4.48 -15.24 17.86
N LYS A 358 -5.22 -16.14 18.53
CA LYS A 358 -5.89 -17.28 17.86
C LYS A 358 -6.96 -16.84 16.89
N VAL A 359 -7.75 -15.81 17.23
CA VAL A 359 -8.71 -15.20 16.29
C VAL A 359 -7.99 -14.66 15.07
N ALA A 360 -6.88 -13.97 15.28
CA ALA A 360 -6.12 -13.43 14.17
C ALA A 360 -5.55 -14.53 13.25
N ASP A 361 -4.94 -15.58 13.82
CA ASP A 361 -4.42 -16.73 13.07
C ASP A 361 -5.54 -17.42 12.26
N PHE A 362 -6.70 -17.61 12.86
CA PHE A 362 -7.86 -18.19 12.19
C PHE A 362 -8.32 -17.34 11.00
N PHE A 363 -8.50 -16.02 11.19
CA PHE A 363 -8.93 -15.14 10.10
C PHE A 363 -7.85 -14.90 9.06
N GLU A 364 -6.57 -14.96 9.40
CA GLU A 364 -5.46 -14.98 8.43
C GLU A 364 -5.59 -16.20 7.51
N GLN A 365 -5.86 -17.38 8.05
CA GLN A 365 -6.11 -18.60 7.27
C GLN A 365 -7.38 -18.48 6.42
N GLU A 366 -8.48 -17.99 6.99
CA GLU A 366 -9.72 -17.74 6.27
C GLU A 366 -9.56 -16.76 5.09
N VAL A 367 -8.67 -15.77 5.21
CA VAL A 367 -8.31 -14.89 4.08
C VAL A 367 -7.57 -15.67 3.00
N ASP A 368 -6.63 -16.52 3.39
CA ASP A 368 -5.87 -17.35 2.44
C ASP A 368 -6.81 -18.25 1.65
N ASP A 369 -7.71 -18.97 2.33
CA ASP A 369 -8.67 -19.88 1.71
C ASP A 369 -9.67 -19.13 0.81
N ALA A 370 -10.16 -17.96 1.25
CA ALA A 370 -11.06 -17.14 0.46
C ALA A 370 -10.40 -16.55 -0.80
N VAL A 371 -9.12 -16.17 -0.72
CA VAL A 371 -8.32 -15.67 -1.86
C VAL A 371 -8.08 -16.80 -2.86
N GLU A 372 -7.80 -18.01 -2.41
CA GLU A 372 -7.63 -19.18 -3.27
C GLU A 372 -8.95 -19.57 -3.96
N ALA A 373 -10.05 -19.62 -3.23
CA ALA A 373 -11.39 -19.85 -3.78
C ALA A 373 -11.79 -18.78 -4.80
N MET A 374 -11.52 -17.51 -4.50
CA MET A 374 -11.75 -16.41 -5.44
C MET A 374 -10.96 -16.61 -6.73
N SER A 375 -9.68 -16.97 -6.65
CA SER A 375 -8.82 -17.17 -7.82
C SER A 375 -9.37 -18.30 -8.70
N SER A 376 -9.82 -19.40 -8.12
CA SER A 376 -10.42 -20.53 -8.82
C SER A 376 -11.76 -20.18 -9.48
N LEU A 377 -12.59 -19.35 -8.85
CA LEU A 377 -13.87 -18.92 -9.41
C LEU A 377 -13.71 -17.86 -10.51
N MET A 378 -12.66 -17.06 -10.47
CA MET A 378 -12.44 -16.02 -11.49
C MET A 378 -12.18 -16.59 -12.87
N GLU A 379 -11.56 -17.76 -13.00
CA GLU A 379 -11.25 -18.37 -14.29
C GLU A 379 -12.51 -18.69 -15.11
N PRO A 380 -13.52 -19.45 -14.60
CA PRO A 380 -14.77 -19.67 -15.32
C PRO A 380 -15.53 -18.37 -15.65
N ILE A 381 -15.54 -17.41 -14.72
CA ILE A 381 -16.22 -16.12 -14.95
C ILE A 381 -15.56 -15.37 -16.10
N ILE A 382 -14.24 -15.30 -16.12
CA ILE A 382 -13.50 -14.65 -17.20
C ILE A 382 -13.74 -15.35 -18.52
N MET A 383 -13.73 -16.70 -18.57
CA MET A 383 -14.00 -17.46 -19.79
C MET A 383 -15.41 -17.18 -20.34
N VAL A 384 -16.43 -17.14 -19.48
CA VAL A 384 -17.80 -16.81 -19.89
C VAL A 384 -17.90 -15.40 -20.43
N VAL A 385 -17.31 -14.42 -19.74
CA VAL A 385 -17.34 -13.01 -20.16
C VAL A 385 -16.63 -12.83 -21.50
N LEU A 386 -15.41 -13.37 -21.63
CA LEU A 386 -14.63 -13.26 -22.87
C LEU A 386 -15.27 -14.04 -24.02
N GLY A 387 -15.72 -15.25 -23.75
CA GLY A 387 -16.41 -16.07 -24.74
C GLY A 387 -17.67 -15.39 -25.28
N THR A 388 -18.46 -14.79 -24.41
CA THR A 388 -19.66 -14.03 -24.81
C THR A 388 -19.31 -12.76 -25.57
N LEU A 389 -18.33 -12.00 -25.12
CA LEU A 389 -17.94 -10.72 -25.74
C LEU A 389 -17.26 -10.95 -27.10
N ILE A 390 -16.20 -11.76 -27.15
CA ILE A 390 -15.46 -12.00 -28.39
C ILE A 390 -16.28 -12.90 -29.33
N GLY A 391 -16.88 -13.96 -28.82
CA GLY A 391 -17.75 -14.86 -29.61
C GLY A 391 -18.96 -14.11 -30.18
N GLY A 392 -19.60 -13.25 -29.39
CA GLY A 392 -20.69 -12.37 -29.86
C GLY A 392 -20.26 -11.44 -31.01
N MET A 393 -19.07 -10.81 -30.90
CA MET A 393 -18.52 -9.99 -31.98
C MET A 393 -18.23 -10.81 -33.24
N VAL A 394 -17.63 -11.97 -33.09
CA VAL A 394 -17.31 -12.86 -34.21
C VAL A 394 -18.62 -13.30 -34.90
N VAL A 395 -19.60 -13.77 -34.15
CA VAL A 395 -20.92 -14.17 -34.73
C VAL A 395 -21.56 -12.99 -35.43
N ALA A 396 -21.58 -11.79 -34.85
CA ALA A 396 -22.14 -10.59 -35.48
C ALA A 396 -21.46 -10.22 -36.78
N MET A 397 -20.15 -10.49 -36.92
CA MET A 397 -19.39 -10.23 -38.15
C MET A 397 -19.61 -11.29 -39.23
N TYR A 398 -19.76 -12.57 -38.84
CA TYR A 398 -19.96 -13.64 -39.81
C TYR A 398 -21.43 -13.81 -40.27
N LEU A 399 -22.42 -13.34 -39.49
CA LEU A 399 -23.85 -13.43 -39.82
C LEU A 399 -24.20 -12.87 -41.19
N PRO A 400 -23.68 -11.73 -41.66
CA PRO A 400 -23.91 -11.21 -43.00
C PRO A 400 -23.41 -12.16 -44.11
N ILE A 401 -22.23 -12.78 -43.89
CA ILE A 401 -21.64 -13.70 -44.86
C ILE A 401 -22.55 -14.94 -45.06
N PHE A 402 -23.11 -15.47 -43.98
CA PHE A 402 -24.06 -16.59 -44.05
C PHE A 402 -25.37 -16.20 -44.76
N LYS A 403 -25.85 -14.95 -44.55
CA LYS A 403 -27.04 -14.45 -45.29
C LYS A 403 -26.78 -14.30 -46.78
N LEU A 404 -25.62 -13.81 -47.17
CA LEU A 404 -25.24 -13.69 -48.59
C LEU A 404 -25.17 -15.05 -49.29
N GLY A 405 -24.61 -16.08 -48.60
CA GLY A 405 -24.55 -17.44 -49.12
C GLY A 405 -25.91 -18.16 -49.22
N ALA A 406 -26.95 -17.63 -48.57
CA ALA A 406 -28.32 -18.17 -48.65
C ALA A 406 -29.16 -17.49 -49.75
N VAL A 407 -28.67 -16.45 -50.37
CA VAL A 407 -29.37 -15.67 -51.44
C VAL A 407 -28.80 -16.00 -52.82
N ILE A 408 -27.65 -16.69 -52.89
CA ILE A 408 -27.08 -17.28 -54.10
C ILE A 408 -27.55 -18.73 -54.24
#